data_c8dbb978ad7608cbb6900768360a8af9
#
_entry.id   c8dbb978ad7608cbb6900768360a8af9
#
_cell.length_a   1.000
_cell.length_b   1.000
_cell.length_c   1.000
_cell.angle_alpha   90.00
_cell.angle_beta   90.00
_cell.angle_gamma   90.00
#
_symmetry.space_group_name_H-M   'P 1'
#
loop_
_entity.id
_entity.type
_entity.pdbx_description
1 polymer ?
#
loop_
_entity_poly.entity_id
_entity_poly.type
_entity_poly.pdbx_seq_one_letter_code
_entity_poly.pdbx_strand_id
1 'polypeptide(L)'
;MGTAGSLSLLKDQIKETLFVSNCDILIDQDYSEVLKYHRENKNEITVVAALKHYPIPYGTIETGENGRLLELIEKPEISFKINTGIYILEPHLLNEIPENVVFHMTQLIKNVNKRNGLVGVFPVSEKSWKDIGDWDEYYQNIHCRSTV
;
A
#
# COMPACT_ATOMS: atom_id res chain seq x y z
N MET A 1 19.08 -4.13 4.87
CA MET A 1 18.09 -4.04 5.97
C MET A 1 16.66 -4.33 5.52
N GLY A 2 16.30 -4.20 4.27
CA GLY A 2 14.91 -4.30 3.79
C GLY A 2 14.10 -3.06 4.18
N THR A 3 12.81 -3.02 3.78
CA THR A 3 11.96 -1.82 3.93
C THR A 3 11.48 -1.53 5.35
N ALA A 4 11.63 -2.46 6.28
CA ALA A 4 11.27 -2.29 7.68
C ALA A 4 12.43 -2.51 8.66
N GLY A 5 13.51 -3.16 8.24
CA GLY A 5 14.60 -3.53 9.14
C GLY A 5 15.27 -2.36 9.85
N SER A 6 15.37 -1.19 9.19
CA SER A 6 15.93 0.03 9.79
C SER A 6 15.09 0.60 10.94
N LEU A 7 13.80 0.29 10.98
CA LEU A 7 12.90 0.74 12.05
C LEU A 7 13.27 0.12 13.41
N SER A 8 13.97 -1.03 13.40
CA SER A 8 14.46 -1.64 14.65
C SER A 8 15.39 -0.74 15.45
N LEU A 9 16.08 0.20 14.78
CA LEU A 9 16.97 1.17 15.41
C LEU A 9 16.23 2.25 16.22
N LEU A 10 14.92 2.36 16.02
CA LEU A 10 14.06 3.39 16.62
C LEU A 10 13.25 2.89 17.82
N LYS A 11 13.37 1.62 18.21
CA LYS A 11 12.58 0.95 19.26
C LYS A 11 12.46 1.76 20.55
N ASP A 12 13.57 2.29 21.03
CA ASP A 12 13.62 3.01 22.30
C ASP A 12 13.35 4.51 22.18
N GLN A 13 13.28 5.02 20.94
CA GLN A 13 13.15 6.44 20.65
C GLN A 13 11.70 6.83 20.33
N ILE A 14 10.94 5.97 19.68
CA ILE A 14 9.57 6.22 19.24
C ILE A 14 8.57 5.59 20.22
N LYS A 15 7.73 6.44 20.81
CA LYS A 15 6.69 6.04 21.78
C LYS A 15 5.27 6.38 21.34
N GLU A 16 5.15 7.03 20.19
CA GLU A 16 3.88 7.45 19.62
C GLU A 16 3.65 6.78 18.25
N THR A 17 2.40 6.76 17.81
CA THR A 17 2.02 6.33 16.46
C THR A 17 2.88 7.03 15.42
N LEU A 18 3.43 6.28 14.47
CA LEU A 18 4.36 6.80 13.47
C LEU A 18 3.87 6.56 12.05
N PHE A 19 4.16 7.53 11.18
CA PHE A 19 4.06 7.35 9.73
C PHE A 19 5.38 6.81 9.19
N VAL A 20 5.28 5.82 8.31
CA VAL A 20 6.41 5.23 7.58
C VAL A 20 6.11 5.33 6.10
N SER A 21 7.01 5.92 5.34
CA SER A 21 6.88 6.03 3.89
C SER A 21 8.16 5.59 3.20
N ASN A 22 8.03 4.97 2.04
CA ASN A 22 9.13 4.85 1.10
C ASN A 22 9.54 6.26 0.62
N CYS A 23 10.82 6.45 0.33
CA CYS A 23 11.38 7.77 -0.02
C CYS A 23 11.03 8.23 -1.45
N ASP A 24 10.55 7.33 -2.27
CA ASP A 24 10.22 7.52 -3.69
C ASP A 24 8.71 7.64 -3.96
N ILE A 25 7.91 7.79 -2.91
CA ILE A 25 6.45 7.91 -3.00
C ILE A 25 5.99 9.33 -2.70
N LEU A 26 5.15 9.86 -3.58
CA LEU A 26 4.40 11.08 -3.35
C LEU A 26 2.91 10.77 -3.25
N ILE A 27 2.26 11.36 -2.26
CA ILE A 27 0.82 11.22 -2.09
C ILE A 27 0.18 12.57 -1.78
N ASP A 28 -0.90 12.87 -2.50
CA ASP A 28 -1.77 14.03 -2.26
C ASP A 28 -2.99 13.55 -1.46
N GLN A 29 -2.79 13.41 -0.15
CA GLN A 29 -3.79 12.95 0.80
C GLN A 29 -3.57 13.66 2.13
N ASP A 30 -4.66 14.06 2.79
CA ASP A 30 -4.59 14.57 4.15
C ASP A 30 -4.22 13.44 5.13
N TYR A 31 -3.01 13.52 5.67
CA TYR A 31 -2.50 12.55 6.64
C TYR A 31 -3.32 12.53 7.94
N SER A 32 -4.01 13.62 8.28
CA SER A 32 -4.88 13.68 9.46
C SER A 32 -6.09 12.74 9.33
N GLU A 33 -6.63 12.60 8.12
CA GLU A 33 -7.72 11.65 7.84
C GLU A 33 -7.26 10.21 7.96
N VAL A 34 -6.04 9.89 7.46
CA VAL A 34 -5.45 8.56 7.57
C VAL A 34 -5.21 8.21 9.04
N LEU A 35 -4.68 9.16 9.83
CA LEU A 35 -4.45 8.97 11.26
C LEU A 35 -5.77 8.82 12.03
N LYS A 36 -6.78 9.60 11.69
CA LYS A 36 -8.13 9.48 12.26
C LYS A 36 -8.70 8.09 12.02
N TYR A 37 -8.67 7.62 10.77
CA TYR A 37 -9.09 6.26 10.42
C TYR A 37 -8.35 5.18 11.23
N HIS A 38 -7.03 5.32 11.35
CA HIS A 38 -6.19 4.40 12.12
C HIS A 38 -6.65 4.28 13.57
N ARG A 39 -6.88 5.42 14.23
CA ARG A 39 -7.30 5.50 15.63
C ARG A 39 -8.73 5.01 15.86
N GLU A 40 -9.67 5.42 15.01
CA GLU A 40 -11.08 5.01 15.11
C GLU A 40 -11.26 3.50 14.96
N ASN A 41 -10.46 2.87 14.10
CA ASN A 41 -10.48 1.44 13.91
C ASN A 41 -9.55 0.67 14.86
N LYS A 42 -8.81 1.37 15.73
CA LYS A 42 -7.85 0.78 16.68
C LYS A 42 -6.82 -0.13 15.98
N ASN A 43 -6.41 0.24 14.78
CA ASN A 43 -5.47 -0.54 14.02
C ASN A 43 -4.09 -0.52 14.68
N GLU A 44 -3.38 -1.63 14.60
CA GLU A 44 -1.95 -1.67 14.90
C GLU A 44 -1.12 -1.23 13.69
N ILE A 45 -1.61 -1.59 12.48
CA ILE A 45 -1.07 -1.13 11.22
C ILE A 45 -2.20 -0.58 10.36
N THR A 46 -1.99 0.57 9.73
CA THR A 46 -2.82 1.01 8.59
C THR A 46 -1.95 1.07 7.35
N VAL A 47 -2.35 0.34 6.33
CA VAL A 47 -1.74 0.39 4.99
C VAL A 47 -2.51 1.38 4.14
N VAL A 48 -1.84 2.38 3.59
CA VAL A 48 -2.44 3.23 2.57
C VAL A 48 -2.39 2.49 1.23
N ALA A 49 -3.53 2.37 0.56
CA ALA A 49 -3.63 1.62 -0.69
C ALA A 49 -4.28 2.45 -1.79
N ALA A 50 -3.62 2.56 -2.95
CA ALA A 50 -4.18 3.20 -4.12
C ALA A 50 -5.18 2.27 -4.82
N LEU A 51 -6.34 2.82 -5.21
CA LEU A 51 -7.29 2.14 -6.07
C LEU A 51 -6.82 2.30 -7.51
N LYS A 52 -6.42 1.21 -8.15
CA LYS A 52 -5.96 1.20 -9.53
C LYS A 52 -6.93 0.40 -10.40
N HIS A 53 -7.25 0.96 -11.59
CA HIS A 53 -8.20 0.43 -12.52
C HIS A 53 -7.49 0.01 -13.82
N TYR A 54 -7.70 -1.21 -14.25
CA TYR A 54 -7.11 -1.77 -15.47
C TYR A 54 -8.23 -2.18 -16.44
N PRO A 55 -8.52 -1.36 -17.46
CA PRO A 55 -9.47 -1.76 -18.48
C PRO A 55 -8.86 -2.86 -19.35
N ILE A 56 -9.58 -3.96 -19.52
CA ILE A 56 -9.23 -5.02 -20.47
C ILE A 56 -9.89 -4.68 -21.81
N PRO A 57 -9.11 -4.44 -22.89
CA PRO A 57 -9.68 -4.00 -24.17
C PRO A 57 -10.41 -5.10 -24.96
N TYR A 58 -10.58 -6.28 -24.36
CA TYR A 58 -11.19 -7.46 -24.97
C TYR A 58 -12.28 -8.05 -24.09
N GLY A 59 -13.14 -8.86 -24.65
CA GLY A 59 -14.05 -9.70 -23.87
C GLY A 59 -13.27 -10.75 -23.07
N THR A 60 -13.60 -10.92 -21.80
CA THR A 60 -13.09 -12.01 -20.96
C THR A 60 -14.06 -13.15 -20.89
N ILE A 61 -13.55 -14.38 -20.87
CA ILE A 61 -14.34 -15.62 -20.86
C ILE A 61 -13.96 -16.42 -19.62
N GLU A 62 -14.97 -16.82 -18.85
CA GLU A 62 -14.83 -17.79 -17.79
C GLU A 62 -15.38 -19.15 -18.25
N THR A 63 -14.61 -20.21 -18.00
CA THR A 63 -14.98 -21.57 -18.40
C THR A 63 -15.03 -22.51 -17.20
N GLY A 64 -16.03 -23.40 -17.19
CA GLY A 64 -16.15 -24.48 -16.24
C GLY A 64 -15.53 -25.79 -16.76
N GLU A 65 -15.96 -26.89 -16.17
CA GLU A 65 -15.52 -28.23 -16.57
C GLU A 65 -15.78 -28.49 -18.05
N ASN A 66 -14.85 -29.21 -18.70
CA ASN A 66 -14.89 -29.57 -20.13
C ASN A 66 -14.99 -28.35 -21.07
N GLY A 67 -14.52 -27.17 -20.65
CA GLY A 67 -14.51 -25.97 -21.49
C GLY A 67 -15.89 -25.34 -21.70
N ARG A 68 -16.90 -25.69 -20.91
CA ARG A 68 -18.22 -25.07 -20.97
C ARG A 68 -18.14 -23.59 -20.62
N LEU A 69 -18.67 -22.71 -21.47
CA LEU A 69 -18.78 -21.29 -21.19
C LEU A 69 -19.63 -21.06 -19.93
N LEU A 70 -19.09 -20.36 -18.95
CA LEU A 70 -19.82 -19.92 -17.75
C LEU A 70 -20.22 -18.45 -17.89
N GLU A 71 -19.28 -17.60 -18.26
CA GLU A 71 -19.51 -16.16 -18.36
C GLU A 71 -18.68 -15.54 -19.49
N LEU A 72 -19.22 -14.51 -20.11
CA LEU A 72 -18.54 -13.66 -21.06
C LEU A 72 -18.81 -12.20 -20.69
N ILE A 73 -17.77 -11.44 -20.38
CA ILE A 73 -17.87 -10.01 -20.01
C ILE A 73 -17.11 -9.21 -21.05
N GLU A 74 -17.80 -8.32 -21.74
CA GLU A 74 -17.18 -7.45 -22.75
C GLU A 74 -16.45 -6.28 -22.09
N LYS A 75 -15.14 -6.16 -22.39
CA LYS A 75 -14.26 -5.06 -21.94
C LYS A 75 -14.37 -4.76 -20.44
N PRO A 76 -14.17 -5.73 -19.56
CA PRO A 76 -14.30 -5.51 -18.13
C PRO A 76 -13.19 -4.59 -17.62
N GLU A 77 -13.49 -3.91 -16.51
CA GLU A 77 -12.50 -3.19 -15.72
C GLU A 77 -12.18 -3.97 -14.44
N ILE A 78 -10.90 -4.25 -14.23
CA ILE A 78 -10.43 -4.94 -13.02
C ILE A 78 -9.82 -3.90 -12.08
N SER A 79 -10.33 -3.85 -10.84
CA SER A 79 -9.85 -2.92 -9.83
C SER A 79 -9.05 -3.63 -8.77
N PHE A 80 -7.89 -3.07 -8.42
CA PHE A 80 -7.03 -3.57 -7.35
C PHE A 80 -6.73 -2.47 -6.33
N LYS A 81 -6.52 -2.87 -5.08
CA LYS A 81 -5.89 -2.03 -4.06
C LYS A 81 -4.40 -2.31 -4.07
N ILE A 82 -3.60 -1.33 -4.46
CA ILE A 82 -2.15 -1.44 -4.56
C ILE A 82 -1.52 -0.83 -3.33
N ASN A 83 -0.57 -1.53 -2.71
CA ASN A 83 0.20 -1.02 -1.59
C ASN A 83 1.05 0.17 -2.05
N THR A 84 0.79 1.34 -1.48
CA THR A 84 1.49 2.59 -1.86
C THR A 84 2.88 2.73 -1.27
N GLY A 85 3.27 1.90 -0.30
CA GLY A 85 4.50 2.09 0.46
C GLY A 85 4.39 3.11 1.61
N ILE A 86 3.15 3.51 1.96
CA ILE A 86 2.87 4.39 3.10
C ILE A 86 2.06 3.63 4.15
N TYR A 87 2.48 3.77 5.41
CA TYR A 87 1.92 3.03 6.53
C TYR A 87 1.79 3.91 7.77
N ILE A 88 0.83 3.59 8.62
CA ILE A 88 0.80 4.03 10.02
C ILE A 88 1.02 2.82 10.89
N LEU A 89 1.91 2.95 11.87
CA LEU A 89 2.28 1.88 12.80
C LEU A 89 2.11 2.33 14.24
N GLU A 90 1.66 1.43 15.09
CA GLU A 90 1.75 1.59 16.53
C GLU A 90 3.18 1.29 17.02
N PRO A 91 3.71 2.05 18.00
CA PRO A 91 5.14 1.98 18.38
C PRO A 91 5.57 0.62 18.92
N HIS A 92 4.67 -0.15 19.54
CA HIS A 92 5.01 -1.49 20.07
C HIS A 92 5.45 -2.47 18.98
N LEU A 93 5.02 -2.26 17.72
CA LEU A 93 5.39 -3.10 16.59
C LEU A 93 6.87 -3.04 16.24
N LEU A 94 7.57 -1.96 16.63
CA LEU A 94 9.01 -1.86 16.44
C LEU A 94 9.75 -2.99 17.16
N ASN A 95 9.19 -3.52 18.26
CA ASN A 95 9.76 -4.64 19.00
C ASN A 95 9.60 -5.99 18.26
N GLU A 96 8.68 -6.08 17.31
CA GLU A 96 8.50 -7.28 16.48
C GLU A 96 9.47 -7.35 15.30
N ILE A 97 10.21 -6.25 15.05
CA ILE A 97 11.20 -6.18 13.96
C ILE A 97 12.54 -6.74 14.48
N PRO A 98 13.05 -7.85 13.91
CA PRO A 98 14.31 -8.42 14.35
C PRO A 98 15.49 -7.53 13.97
N GLU A 99 16.52 -7.53 14.81
CA GLU A 99 17.73 -6.76 14.58
C GLU A 99 18.70 -7.47 13.62
N ASN A 100 19.47 -6.68 12.88
CA ASN A 100 20.58 -7.16 12.03
C ASN A 100 20.18 -8.18 10.93
N VAL A 101 18.90 -8.22 10.55
CA VAL A 101 18.43 -9.05 9.44
C VAL A 101 17.72 -8.22 8.38
N VAL A 102 17.59 -8.78 7.18
CA VAL A 102 16.75 -8.19 6.13
C VAL A 102 15.29 -8.47 6.48
N PHE A 103 14.54 -7.41 6.74
CA PHE A 103 13.13 -7.52 7.12
C PHE A 103 12.30 -6.49 6.35
N HIS A 104 11.18 -6.94 5.78
CA HIS A 104 10.33 -6.11 4.94
C HIS A 104 9.00 -5.77 5.64
N MET A 105 8.42 -4.62 5.31
CA MET A 105 7.14 -4.18 5.85
C MET A 105 6.04 -5.21 5.61
N THR A 106 6.06 -5.87 4.46
CA THR A 106 5.11 -6.95 4.14
C THR A 106 5.22 -8.16 5.07
N GLN A 107 6.39 -8.42 5.64
CA GLN A 107 6.58 -9.48 6.65
C GLN A 107 5.99 -9.05 7.98
N LEU A 108 6.20 -7.79 8.41
CA LEU A 108 5.57 -7.25 9.62
C LEU A 108 4.05 -7.34 9.52
N ILE A 109 3.47 -6.86 8.44
CA ILE A 109 2.02 -6.92 8.18
C ILE A 109 1.51 -8.36 8.27
N LYS A 110 2.18 -9.31 7.63
CA LYS A 110 1.82 -10.74 7.69
C LYS A 110 1.89 -11.30 9.10
N ASN A 111 2.89 -10.92 9.88
CA ASN A 111 3.06 -11.38 11.26
C ASN A 111 1.93 -10.86 12.15
N VAL A 112 1.62 -9.56 12.06
CA VAL A 112 0.51 -8.95 12.80
C VAL A 112 -0.82 -9.62 12.44
N ASN A 113 -1.07 -9.82 11.15
CA ASN A 113 -2.31 -10.48 10.68
C ASN A 113 -2.40 -11.94 11.17
N LYS A 114 -1.28 -12.69 11.17
CA LYS A 114 -1.25 -14.09 11.66
C LYS A 114 -1.61 -14.21 13.15
N ARG A 115 -1.24 -13.23 13.98
CA ARG A 115 -1.58 -13.24 15.40
C ARG A 115 -2.93 -12.58 15.71
N ASN A 116 -3.74 -12.34 14.65
CA ASN A 116 -5.04 -11.67 14.73
C ASN A 116 -4.95 -10.22 15.25
N GLY A 117 -3.83 -9.54 15.04
CA GLY A 117 -3.69 -8.11 15.24
C GLY A 117 -4.46 -7.32 14.17
N LEU A 118 -4.86 -6.10 14.50
CA LEU A 118 -5.71 -5.30 13.62
C LEU A 118 -4.87 -4.59 12.54
N VAL A 119 -5.05 -5.02 11.31
CA VAL A 119 -4.45 -4.39 10.12
C VAL A 119 -5.56 -3.77 9.28
N GLY A 120 -5.60 -2.43 9.21
CA GLY A 120 -6.54 -1.70 8.37
C GLY A 120 -5.95 -1.32 7.01
N VAL A 121 -6.82 -1.03 6.05
CA VAL A 121 -6.45 -0.52 4.72
C VAL A 121 -7.22 0.76 4.47
N PHE A 122 -6.49 1.88 4.29
CA PHE A 122 -7.06 3.17 3.93
C PHE A 122 -6.94 3.38 2.42
N PRO A 123 -8.08 3.43 1.68
CA PRO A 123 -8.04 3.59 0.23
C PRO A 123 -7.83 5.06 -0.15
N VAL A 124 -6.98 5.28 -1.16
CA VAL A 124 -6.79 6.58 -1.80
C VAL A 124 -6.99 6.45 -3.31
N SER A 125 -7.27 7.56 -3.98
CA SER A 125 -7.35 7.60 -5.44
C SER A 125 -5.97 7.31 -6.06
N GLU A 126 -5.93 6.60 -7.18
CA GLU A 126 -4.68 6.44 -7.95
C GLU A 126 -4.10 7.78 -8.41
N LYS A 127 -4.95 8.81 -8.61
CA LYS A 127 -4.51 10.15 -9.00
C LYS A 127 -3.77 10.88 -7.89
N SER A 128 -4.04 10.51 -6.63
CA SER A 128 -3.37 11.08 -5.45
C SER A 128 -2.03 10.43 -5.16
N TRP A 129 -1.69 9.31 -5.80
CA TRP A 129 -0.49 8.54 -5.56
C TRP A 129 0.43 8.53 -6.77
N LYS A 130 1.74 8.74 -6.55
CA LYS A 130 2.77 8.72 -7.57
C LYS A 130 4.00 8.01 -7.04
N ASP A 131 4.48 7.03 -7.81
CA ASP A 131 5.77 6.40 -7.62
C ASP A 131 6.80 7.13 -8.51
N ILE A 132 7.73 7.88 -7.87
CA ILE A 132 8.77 8.61 -8.58
C ILE A 132 10.07 7.81 -8.72
N GLY A 133 10.11 6.59 -8.19
CA GLY A 133 11.19 5.62 -8.38
C GLY A 133 11.15 4.97 -9.76
N ASP A 134 10.02 4.99 -10.44
CA ASP A 134 9.89 4.58 -11.83
C ASP A 134 10.22 5.76 -12.77
N TRP A 135 11.33 5.65 -13.51
CA TRP A 135 11.81 6.68 -14.43
C TRP A 135 10.81 7.01 -15.54
N ASP A 136 10.06 6.03 -16.03
CA ASP A 136 9.07 6.24 -17.09
C ASP A 136 7.90 7.06 -16.57
N GLU A 137 7.43 6.81 -15.35
CA GLU A 137 6.38 7.59 -14.70
C GLU A 137 6.86 8.99 -14.31
N TYR A 138 8.12 9.13 -13.88
CA TYR A 138 8.76 10.41 -13.60
C TYR A 138 8.82 11.31 -14.85
N TYR A 139 9.26 10.79 -15.99
CA TYR A 139 9.33 11.55 -17.25
C TYR A 139 7.94 11.98 -17.75
N GLN A 140 6.94 11.16 -17.66
CA GLN A 140 5.56 11.53 -18.03
C GLN A 140 5.02 12.67 -17.15
N ASN A 141 5.33 12.67 -15.85
CA ASN A 141 4.87 13.71 -14.92
C ASN A 141 5.57 15.07 -15.14
N ILE A 142 6.81 15.11 -15.63
CA ILE A 142 7.52 16.37 -15.95
C ILE A 142 6.97 16.98 -17.23
N HIS A 143 6.69 16.19 -18.25
CA HIS A 143 6.22 16.70 -19.56
C HIS A 143 4.76 17.17 -19.51
N CYS A 144 3.93 16.66 -18.61
CA CYS A 144 2.56 17.18 -18.40
C CYS A 144 2.50 18.59 -17.79
N ARG A 145 3.57 19.09 -17.17
CA ARG A 145 3.63 20.45 -16.60
C ARG A 145 4.13 21.52 -17.58
N SER A 146 4.55 21.14 -18.77
CA SER A 146 5.11 22.07 -19.78
C SER A 146 4.09 22.58 -20.81
N THR A 147 2.81 22.29 -20.62
CA THR A 147 1.72 22.76 -21.49
C THR A 147 0.67 23.51 -20.66
N VAL A 148 1.05 24.69 -20.16
CA VAL A 148 0.14 25.76 -19.75
C VAL A 148 0.71 27.08 -20.25
#